data_e18081fedbfb799ef227e214f4c7f98f
#
_entry.id   e18081fedbfb799ef227e214f4c7f98f
#
_cell.length_a   1.000
_cell.length_b   1.000
_cell.length_c   1.000
_cell.angle_alpha   90.00
_cell.angle_beta   90.00
_cell.angle_gamma   90.00
#
_symmetry.space_group_name_H-M   'P 1'
#
loop_
_entity.id
_entity.type
_entity.pdbx_description
1 polymer ?
#
loop_
_entity_poly.entity_id
_entity_poly.type
_entity_poly.pdbx_seq_one_letter_code
_entity_poly.pdbx_strand_id
1 'polypeptide(L)'
;MPREKFQTLTEQMYYILLCLREEHYGGEVAELVREWTDGSVVIGPGTMYGLLETFQTEGLIRLTKTEGRRRSYRITDKGNAMLEAEYQRLRRLA
;
A
#
# COMPACT_ATOMS: atom_id res chain seq x y z
N MET A 1 0.29 -12.91 23.12
CA MET A 1 -0.54 -11.89 22.50
C MET A 1 -0.27 -11.86 21.02
N PRO A 2 -1.30 -12.02 20.20
CA PRO A 2 -1.07 -11.96 18.76
C PRO A 2 -0.63 -10.56 18.35
N ARG A 3 0.36 -10.51 17.50
CA ARG A 3 0.84 -9.26 16.94
C ARG A 3 0.16 -9.00 15.61
N GLU A 4 -0.06 -7.74 15.33
CA GLU A 4 -0.41 -7.35 13.99
C GLU A 4 0.73 -7.77 13.07
N LYS A 5 0.41 -8.30 11.92
CA LYS A 5 1.42 -8.76 10.97
C LYS A 5 2.33 -7.63 10.51
N PHE A 6 1.76 -6.44 10.37
CA PHE A 6 2.51 -5.26 9.95
C PHE A 6 2.47 -4.21 11.06
N GLN A 7 3.28 -4.39 12.10
CA GLN A 7 3.40 -3.38 13.15
C GLN A 7 4.13 -2.14 12.64
N THR A 8 5.11 -2.36 11.77
CA THR A 8 5.85 -1.30 11.11
C THR A 8 5.79 -1.56 9.61
N LEU A 9 5.58 -0.51 8.85
CA LEU A 9 5.53 -0.62 7.41
C LEU A 9 6.91 -0.40 6.82
N THR A 10 7.27 -1.20 5.83
CA THR A 10 8.46 -0.89 5.02
C THR A 10 8.13 0.34 4.18
N GLU A 11 9.16 0.96 3.62
CA GLU A 11 9.00 2.11 2.73
C GLU A 11 8.05 1.78 1.57
N GLN A 12 8.22 0.61 0.95
CA GLN A 12 7.36 0.19 -0.16
C GLN A 12 5.92 0.02 0.29
N MET A 13 5.70 -0.63 1.43
CA MET A 13 4.36 -0.82 1.98
C MET A 13 3.66 0.51 2.25
N TYR A 14 4.39 1.45 2.83
CA TYR A 14 3.87 2.78 3.15
C TYR A 14 3.39 3.48 1.88
N TYR A 15 4.23 3.50 0.85
CA TYR A 15 3.87 4.16 -0.40
C TYR A 15 2.66 3.50 -1.08
N ILE A 16 2.58 2.18 -1.07
CA ILE A 16 1.45 1.47 -1.68
C ILE A 16 0.15 1.85 -0.98
N LEU A 17 0.13 1.78 0.35
CA LEU A 17 -1.07 2.12 1.10
C LEU A 17 -1.45 3.60 0.92
N LEU A 18 -0.46 4.48 0.86
CA LEU A 18 -0.70 5.89 0.62
C LEU A 18 -1.36 6.14 -0.74
N CYS A 19 -0.88 5.47 -1.80
CA CYS A 19 -1.50 5.53 -3.12
C CYS A 19 -2.95 5.08 -3.09
N LEU A 20 -3.24 4.05 -2.31
CA LEU A 20 -4.56 3.43 -2.29
C LEU A 20 -5.57 4.15 -1.40
N ARG A 21 -5.25 5.33 -0.94
CA ARG A 21 -6.25 6.25 -0.41
C ARG A 21 -7.23 6.64 -1.49
N GLU A 22 -6.83 6.49 -2.75
CA GLU A 22 -7.70 6.59 -3.92
C GLU A 22 -7.65 5.28 -4.67
N GLU A 23 -8.65 5.02 -5.51
CA GLU A 23 -8.71 3.79 -6.29
C GLU A 23 -7.62 3.76 -7.35
N HIS A 24 -6.80 2.71 -7.34
CA HIS A 24 -5.78 2.50 -8.38
C HIS A 24 -5.54 1.01 -8.59
N TYR A 25 -5.08 0.64 -9.77
CA TYR A 25 -4.56 -0.70 -10.00
C TYR A 25 -3.03 -0.70 -9.81
N GLY A 26 -2.46 -1.91 -9.66
CA GLY A 26 -1.05 -2.06 -9.30
C GLY A 26 -0.06 -1.31 -10.19
N GLY A 27 -0.31 -1.31 -11.50
CA GLY A 27 0.56 -0.58 -12.44
C GLY A 27 0.56 0.92 -12.20
N GLU A 28 -0.61 1.49 -11.86
CA GLU A 28 -0.68 2.91 -11.52
C GLU A 28 0.05 3.21 -10.23
N VAL A 29 -0.09 2.33 -9.24
CA VAL A 29 0.61 2.50 -7.96
C VAL A 29 2.12 2.53 -8.17
N ALA A 30 2.64 1.59 -8.96
CA ALA A 30 4.08 1.52 -9.25
C ALA A 30 4.58 2.81 -9.91
N GLU A 31 3.80 3.31 -10.87
CA GLU A 31 4.15 4.54 -11.58
C GLU A 31 4.15 5.76 -10.65
N LEU A 32 3.12 5.88 -9.82
CA LEU A 32 3.02 6.99 -8.87
C LEU A 32 4.16 6.98 -7.85
N VAL A 33 4.51 5.81 -7.34
CA VAL A 33 5.60 5.71 -6.37
C VAL A 33 6.92 6.12 -7.03
N ARG A 34 7.14 5.69 -8.25
CA ARG A 34 8.34 6.07 -8.98
C ARG A 34 8.42 7.58 -9.18
N GLU A 35 7.30 8.20 -9.55
CA GLU A 35 7.24 9.65 -9.74
C GLU A 35 7.46 10.40 -8.43
N TRP A 36 6.79 10.00 -7.35
CA TRP A 36 6.90 10.67 -6.05
C TRP A 36 8.31 10.62 -5.48
N THR A 37 9.05 9.57 -5.79
CA THR A 37 10.39 9.37 -5.24
C THR A 37 11.49 9.71 -6.22
N ASP A 38 11.12 10.27 -7.38
CA ASP A 38 12.07 10.62 -8.44
C ASP A 38 12.93 9.42 -8.83
N GLY A 39 12.29 8.26 -8.91
CA GLY A 39 12.93 7.01 -9.31
C GLY A 39 13.74 6.31 -8.25
N SER A 40 13.81 6.85 -7.03
CA SER A 40 14.58 6.22 -5.95
C SER A 40 13.91 4.98 -5.39
N VAL A 41 12.59 4.88 -5.51
CA VAL A 41 11.85 3.70 -5.10
C VAL A 41 11.11 3.13 -6.31
N VAL A 42 11.49 1.92 -6.69
CA VAL A 42 10.87 1.21 -7.82
C VAL A 42 10.34 -0.11 -7.28
N ILE A 43 9.04 -0.32 -7.42
CA ILE A 43 8.39 -1.55 -6.97
C ILE A 43 8.14 -2.42 -8.18
N GLY A 44 8.84 -3.55 -8.25
CA GLY A 44 8.67 -4.50 -9.34
C GLY A 44 7.31 -5.19 -9.28
N PRO A 45 6.86 -5.78 -10.42
CA PRO A 45 5.53 -6.38 -10.49
C PRO A 45 5.35 -7.54 -9.50
N GLY A 46 6.35 -8.38 -9.31
CA GLY A 46 6.24 -9.49 -8.35
C GLY A 46 6.03 -9.00 -6.93
N THR A 47 6.80 -8.01 -6.50
CA THR A 47 6.67 -7.40 -5.18
C THR A 47 5.32 -6.71 -5.05
N MET A 48 4.91 -5.96 -6.08
CA MET A 48 3.64 -5.25 -6.07
C MET A 48 2.46 -6.21 -5.88
N TYR A 49 2.37 -7.24 -6.70
CA TYR A 49 1.27 -8.19 -6.61
C TYR A 49 1.28 -8.97 -5.31
N GLY A 50 2.47 -9.34 -4.83
CA GLY A 50 2.60 -10.02 -3.55
C GLY A 50 2.10 -9.18 -2.38
N LEU A 51 2.46 -7.90 -2.36
CA LEU A 51 2.02 -6.99 -1.30
C LEU A 51 0.53 -6.69 -1.39
N LEU A 52 0.00 -6.49 -2.60
CA LEU A 52 -1.43 -6.25 -2.78
C LEU A 52 -2.25 -7.44 -2.29
N GLU A 53 -1.81 -8.65 -2.62
CA GLU A 53 -2.48 -9.86 -2.15
C GLU A 53 -2.43 -9.96 -0.63
N THR A 54 -1.29 -9.72 -0.04
CA THR A 54 -1.13 -9.77 1.41
C THR A 54 -1.99 -8.70 2.09
N PHE A 55 -1.98 -7.49 1.58
CA PHE A 55 -2.79 -6.41 2.14
C PHE A 55 -4.28 -6.73 2.05
N GLN A 56 -4.72 -7.33 0.95
CA GLN A 56 -6.11 -7.72 0.80
C GLN A 56 -6.47 -8.81 1.82
N THR A 57 -5.62 -9.81 1.97
CA THR A 57 -5.82 -10.89 2.93
C THR A 57 -5.89 -10.35 4.36
N GLU A 58 -5.06 -9.38 4.68
CA GLU A 58 -5.03 -8.76 6.02
C GLU A 58 -6.13 -7.71 6.21
N GLY A 59 -6.93 -7.46 5.20
CA GLY A 59 -8.05 -6.52 5.31
C GLY A 59 -7.63 -5.05 5.26
N LEU A 60 -6.44 -4.75 4.77
CA LEU A 60 -5.95 -3.37 4.70
C LEU A 60 -6.40 -2.65 3.44
N ILE A 61 -6.70 -3.41 2.39
CA ILE A 61 -7.23 -2.89 1.13
C ILE A 61 -8.38 -3.79 0.69
N ARG A 62 -9.24 -3.26 -0.17
CA ARG A 62 -10.32 -4.03 -0.77
C ARG A 62 -10.29 -3.87 -2.27
N LEU A 63 -10.68 -4.93 -2.96
CA LEU A 63 -10.85 -4.92 -4.41
C LEU A 63 -12.08 -4.08 -4.74
N THR A 64 -11.92 -3.10 -5.61
CA THR A 64 -13.02 -2.20 -5.98
C THR A 64 -13.53 -2.45 -7.38
N LYS A 65 -12.66 -2.92 -8.27
CA LYS A 65 -13.00 -3.00 -9.68
C LYS A 65 -12.09 -4.03 -10.37
N THR A 66 -12.66 -4.77 -11.29
CA THR A 66 -11.89 -5.68 -12.13
C THR A 66 -12.22 -5.36 -13.59
N GLU A 67 -11.21 -5.08 -14.38
CA GLU A 67 -11.34 -4.79 -15.81
C GLU A 67 -10.32 -5.66 -16.55
N GLY A 68 -10.78 -6.75 -17.14
CA GLY A 68 -9.87 -7.71 -17.75
C GLY A 68 -8.92 -8.25 -16.71
N ARG A 69 -7.62 -8.01 -16.88
CA ARG A 69 -6.60 -8.45 -15.94
C ARG A 69 -6.27 -7.40 -14.88
N ARG A 70 -6.82 -6.19 -15.01
CA ARG A 70 -6.56 -5.11 -14.07
C ARG A 70 -7.49 -5.22 -12.88
N ARG A 71 -6.89 -5.23 -11.70
CA ARG A 71 -7.62 -5.21 -10.45
C ARG A 71 -7.27 -3.93 -9.72
N SER A 72 -8.30 -3.15 -9.41
CA SER A 72 -8.14 -1.90 -8.69
C SER A 72 -8.51 -2.11 -7.23
N TYR A 73 -7.84 -1.37 -6.37
CA TYR A 73 -7.99 -1.51 -4.93
C TYR A 73 -8.12 -0.13 -4.29
N ARG A 74 -8.65 -0.13 -3.09
CA ARG A 74 -8.71 1.07 -2.27
C ARG A 74 -8.45 0.66 -0.82
N ILE A 75 -7.81 1.55 -0.06
CA ILE A 75 -7.52 1.32 1.35
C ILE A 75 -8.82 1.20 2.15
N THR A 76 -8.82 0.30 3.14
CA THR A 76 -9.93 0.15 4.07
C THR A 76 -9.71 1.06 5.27
N ASP A 77 -10.72 1.15 6.16
CA ASP A 77 -10.57 1.89 7.41
C ASP A 77 -9.42 1.31 8.24
N LYS A 78 -9.30 -0.02 8.27
CA LYS A 78 -8.20 -0.67 8.98
C LYS A 78 -6.85 -0.29 8.38
N GLY A 79 -6.75 -0.30 7.06
CA GLY A 79 -5.52 0.09 6.37
C GLY A 79 -5.18 1.55 6.61
N ASN A 80 -6.18 2.41 6.58
CA ASN A 80 -5.99 3.84 6.82
C ASN A 80 -5.53 4.11 8.26
N ALA A 81 -6.07 3.38 9.23
CA ALA A 81 -5.64 3.51 10.62
C ALA A 81 -4.16 3.11 10.77
N MET A 82 -3.76 2.04 10.09
CA MET A 82 -2.38 1.58 10.12
C MET A 82 -1.44 2.62 9.47
N LEU A 83 -1.86 3.17 8.33
CA LEU A 83 -1.10 4.19 7.63
C LEU A 83 -0.92 5.43 8.51
N GLU A 84 -1.99 5.86 9.17
CA GLU A 84 -1.96 7.02 10.06
C GLU A 84 -1.06 6.78 11.26
N ALA A 85 -1.10 5.60 11.85
CA ALA A 85 -0.24 5.24 12.97
C ALA A 85 1.24 5.31 12.57
N GLU A 86 1.56 4.82 11.38
CA GLU A 86 2.91 4.87 10.85
C GLU A 86 3.36 6.31 10.58
N TYR A 87 2.47 7.11 10.03
CA TYR A 87 2.74 8.52 9.79
C TYR A 87 3.09 9.24 11.10
N GLN A 88 2.32 8.99 12.15
CA GLN A 88 2.58 9.60 13.47
C GLN A 88 3.91 9.12 14.06
N ARG A 89 4.22 7.84 13.87
CA ARG A 89 5.51 7.29 14.33
C ARG A 89 6.67 7.97 13.62
N LEU A 90 6.57 8.15 12.32
CA LEU A 90 7.62 8.79 11.51
C LEU A 90 7.79 10.27 11.92
N ARG A 91 6.70 10.95 12.20
CA ARG A 91 6.76 12.34 12.66
C ARG A 91 7.53 12.47 13.98
N ARG A 92 7.35 11.52 14.89
CA ARG A 92 8.05 11.56 16.18
C ARG A 92 9.54 11.30 16.03
N LEU A 93 9.96 10.65 14.95
CA LEU A 93 11.35 10.36 14.68
C LEU A 93 12.07 11.52 13.96
N ALA A 94 11.33 12.41 13.37
CA ALA A 94 11.90 13.52 12.59
C ALA A 94 12.49 14.61 13.44
#